data_2c39a79f639a9528230a7684fe72b82a
#
_entry.id   2c39a79f639a9528230a7684fe72b82a
#
_cell.length_a   1.000
_cell.length_b   1.000
_cell.length_c   1.000
_cell.angle_alpha   90.00
_cell.angle_beta   90.00
_cell.angle_gamma   90.00
#
_symmetry.space_group_name_H-M   'P 1'
#
loop_
_entity.id
_entity.type
_entity.pdbx_description
1 polymer ?
#
loop_
_entity_poly.entity_id
_entity_poly.type
_entity_poly.pdbx_seq_one_letter_code
_entity_poly.pdbx_strand_id
1 'polypeptide(L)'
;MGVLKNGVGRPSNETIRKRNILKVVCIVLVLIIIGLIGYLLNDKGIINVKKDNKKVAENNTKKETVNVDDAKKELDRFVKFYYYEVIETKMDDGYKADLAISKRKPQQKNYTCKEMVDAGIVKVGDECYDDGESIIDFYEYETVNKEYIKLFGDELPKKDITNGLIHYTYSKTKNAFFYTSENVGDRPPDEINKIYDAYKENNELHIIFSTIPFYEEYNDEGKVDKLVAYLNDEELADSITDDIKFDKNTNEDELFRKYKITNEDELFEKYKDKLPKYEFVLTKKDGSYIYKSFSEVK
;
A
#
# COMPACT_ATOMS: atom_id res chain seq x y z
N MET A 1 -24.36 22.54 55.58
CA MET A 1 -23.84 21.60 54.63
C MET A 1 -22.40 21.99 54.28
N GLY A 2 -21.45 21.33 54.90
CA GLY A 2 -20.01 21.61 54.72
C GLY A 2 -19.40 20.72 53.64
N VAL A 3 -18.80 21.36 52.63
CA VAL A 3 -18.07 20.68 51.56
C VAL A 3 -16.66 20.43 52.06
N LEU A 4 -16.31 19.13 52.26
CA LEU A 4 -14.95 18.68 52.54
C LEU A 4 -14.11 18.81 51.25
N LYS A 5 -13.19 19.78 51.20
CA LYS A 5 -12.11 19.83 50.22
C LYS A 5 -11.06 18.82 50.58
N ASN A 6 -10.98 17.70 49.85
CA ASN A 6 -9.85 16.79 49.91
C ASN A 6 -8.62 17.46 49.25
N GLY A 7 -7.74 18.07 50.07
CA GLY A 7 -6.47 18.55 49.63
C GLY A 7 -5.54 17.38 49.40
N VAL A 8 -5.16 17.12 48.15
CA VAL A 8 -4.06 16.20 47.81
C VAL A 8 -2.76 16.84 48.30
N GLY A 9 -2.25 16.36 49.45
CA GLY A 9 -1.00 16.83 50.03
C GLY A 9 0.17 16.67 49.07
N ARG A 10 1.03 17.68 48.97
CA ARG A 10 2.30 17.58 48.22
C ARG A 10 3.11 16.40 48.74
N PRO A 11 3.62 15.51 47.86
CA PRO A 11 4.47 14.40 48.28
C PRO A 11 5.70 14.91 49.04
N SER A 12 6.07 14.22 50.10
CA SER A 12 7.24 14.57 50.91
C SER A 12 8.53 14.50 50.05
N ASN A 13 9.53 15.30 50.40
CA ASN A 13 10.84 15.28 49.73
C ASN A 13 11.48 13.86 49.71
N GLU A 14 11.17 13.05 50.69
CA GLU A 14 11.63 11.65 50.78
C GLU A 14 10.95 10.77 49.72
N THR A 15 9.67 10.97 49.47
CA THR A 15 8.90 10.25 48.44
C THR A 15 9.39 10.63 47.03
N ILE A 16 9.73 11.89 46.81
CA ILE A 16 10.31 12.36 45.54
C ILE A 16 11.68 11.75 45.31
N ARG A 17 12.53 11.73 46.37
CA ARG A 17 13.87 11.16 46.31
C ARG A 17 13.83 9.64 46.02
N LYS A 18 12.96 8.87 46.69
CA LYS A 18 12.77 7.43 46.43
C LYS A 18 12.31 7.17 44.97
N ARG A 19 11.38 8.00 44.44
CA ARG A 19 10.90 7.88 43.06
C ARG A 19 11.99 8.17 42.03
N ASN A 20 12.88 9.14 42.31
CA ASN A 20 13.97 9.45 41.41
C ASN A 20 15.07 8.36 41.44
N ILE A 21 15.37 7.80 42.59
CA ILE A 21 16.29 6.65 42.74
C ILE A 21 15.73 5.45 41.95
N LEU A 22 14.44 5.15 42.07
CA LEU A 22 13.79 4.06 41.32
C LEU A 22 13.88 4.26 39.80
N LYS A 23 13.69 5.48 39.32
CA LYS A 23 13.85 5.79 37.89
C LYS A 23 15.27 5.54 37.37
N VAL A 24 16.29 5.97 38.17
CA VAL A 24 17.70 5.74 37.81
C VAL A 24 18.01 4.26 37.77
N VAL A 25 17.53 3.48 38.75
CA VAL A 25 17.70 2.03 38.77
C VAL A 25 17.06 1.36 37.57
N CYS A 26 15.84 1.76 37.18
CA CYS A 26 15.19 1.22 36.00
C CYS A 26 15.98 1.53 34.74
N ILE A 27 16.52 2.74 34.56
CA ILE A 27 17.33 3.11 33.39
C ILE A 27 18.60 2.24 33.33
N VAL A 28 19.28 2.05 34.45
CA VAL A 28 20.48 1.22 34.51
C VAL A 28 20.16 -0.23 34.15
N LEU A 29 19.06 -0.80 34.66
CA LEU A 29 18.61 -2.15 34.30
C LEU A 29 18.32 -2.31 32.80
N VAL A 30 17.67 -1.34 32.20
CA VAL A 30 17.41 -1.34 30.75
C VAL A 30 18.72 -1.33 29.95
N LEU A 31 19.70 -0.53 30.35
CA LEU A 31 21.00 -0.48 29.68
C LEU A 31 21.76 -1.81 29.83
N ILE A 32 21.67 -2.47 30.98
CA ILE A 32 22.26 -3.81 31.23
C ILE A 32 21.59 -4.84 30.30
N ILE A 33 20.27 -4.82 30.18
CA ILE A 33 19.53 -5.74 29.30
C ILE A 33 19.93 -5.54 27.84
N ILE A 34 20.03 -4.29 27.37
CA ILE A 34 20.49 -3.96 26.00
C ILE A 34 21.92 -4.47 25.78
N GLY A 35 22.81 -4.29 26.77
CA GLY A 35 24.18 -4.79 26.73
C GLY A 35 24.24 -6.32 26.66
N LEU A 36 23.42 -7.02 27.44
CA LEU A 36 23.35 -8.49 27.44
C LEU A 36 22.80 -9.03 26.12
N ILE A 37 21.76 -8.37 25.55
CA ILE A 37 21.21 -8.73 24.23
C ILE A 37 22.29 -8.54 23.15
N GLY A 38 23.01 -7.41 23.17
CA GLY A 38 24.12 -7.16 22.26
C GLY A 38 25.24 -8.20 22.39
N TYR A 39 25.59 -8.59 23.61
CA TYR A 39 26.57 -9.64 23.87
C TYR A 39 26.11 -11.02 23.33
N LEU A 40 24.87 -11.42 23.61
CA LEU A 40 24.31 -12.70 23.15
C LEU A 40 24.17 -12.77 21.62
N LEU A 41 23.85 -11.64 20.98
CA LEU A 41 23.78 -11.55 19.51
C LEU A 41 25.18 -11.64 18.88
N ASN A 42 26.19 -11.07 19.55
CA ASN A 42 27.58 -11.18 19.13
C ASN A 42 28.15 -12.60 19.30
N ASP A 43 27.85 -13.24 20.44
CA ASP A 43 28.31 -14.62 20.76
C ASP A 43 27.69 -15.67 19.81
N LYS A 44 26.44 -15.44 19.36
CA LYS A 44 25.78 -16.29 18.37
C LYS A 44 26.15 -15.98 16.92
N GLY A 45 27.11 -15.08 16.69
CA GLY A 45 27.58 -14.72 15.35
C GLY A 45 26.56 -13.96 14.49
N ILE A 46 25.47 -13.46 15.11
CA ILE A 46 24.41 -12.70 14.43
C ILE A 46 24.86 -11.25 14.15
N ILE A 47 25.78 -10.73 14.99
CA ILE A 47 26.41 -9.41 14.77
C ILE A 47 27.93 -9.61 14.71
N ASN A 48 28.48 -9.78 13.54
CA ASN A 48 29.91 -9.73 13.31
C ASN A 48 30.38 -8.27 13.24
N VAL A 49 30.66 -7.65 14.37
CA VAL A 49 31.42 -6.39 14.39
C VAL A 49 32.91 -6.75 14.27
N LYS A 50 33.33 -7.16 13.08
CA LYS A 50 34.75 -7.15 12.75
C LYS A 50 35.18 -5.70 12.54
N LYS A 51 35.98 -5.17 13.49
CA LYS A 51 36.89 -4.07 13.22
C LYS A 51 38.00 -4.57 12.29
N ASP A 52 37.71 -4.74 11.04
CA ASP A 52 38.73 -4.84 10.01
C ASP A 52 38.91 -3.46 9.37
N ASN A 53 40.05 -2.82 9.75
CA ASN A 53 40.68 -1.82 8.90
C ASN A 53 41.11 -2.49 7.59
N LYS A 54 40.18 -2.93 6.78
CA LYS A 54 40.40 -3.26 5.37
C LYS A 54 39.68 -2.20 4.56
N LYS A 55 40.48 -1.58 3.65
CA LYS A 55 39.97 -0.79 2.52
C LYS A 55 38.59 -1.30 2.14
N VAL A 56 37.61 -0.39 2.17
CA VAL A 56 36.32 -0.58 1.52
C VAL A 56 36.67 -0.96 0.08
N ALA A 57 36.65 -2.25 -0.21
CA ALA A 57 36.50 -2.68 -1.59
C ALA A 57 35.09 -2.16 -1.92
N GLU A 58 35.00 -1.11 -2.71
CA GLU A 58 33.80 -0.79 -3.47
C GLU A 58 33.44 -2.08 -4.20
N ASN A 59 32.48 -2.81 -3.65
CA ASN A 59 31.74 -3.77 -4.42
C ASN A 59 30.98 -2.94 -5.44
N ASN A 60 31.63 -2.66 -6.56
CA ASN A 60 31.00 -2.20 -7.77
C ASN A 60 30.12 -3.37 -8.26
N THR A 61 29.00 -3.59 -7.57
CA THR A 61 27.92 -4.40 -8.11
C THR A 61 27.46 -3.68 -9.38
N LYS A 62 27.75 -4.30 -10.50
CA LYS A 62 27.51 -3.71 -11.82
C LYS A 62 26.01 -3.60 -12.00
N LYS A 63 25.48 -2.37 -11.96
CA LYS A 63 24.12 -2.09 -12.35
C LYS A 63 23.95 -2.44 -13.82
N GLU A 64 23.03 -3.33 -14.12
CA GLU A 64 22.66 -3.71 -15.50
C GLU A 64 21.37 -2.99 -15.86
N THR A 65 21.42 -2.07 -16.82
CA THR A 65 20.24 -1.36 -17.31
C THR A 65 19.24 -2.34 -17.93
N VAL A 66 17.97 -2.16 -17.60
CA VAL A 66 16.85 -2.96 -18.11
C VAL A 66 16.03 -2.10 -19.06
N ASN A 67 15.48 -2.74 -20.09
CA ASN A 67 14.52 -2.07 -20.97
C ASN A 67 13.29 -1.61 -20.18
N VAL A 68 12.87 -0.35 -20.41
CA VAL A 68 11.75 0.28 -19.71
C VAL A 68 10.43 -0.48 -19.90
N ASP A 69 10.17 -0.99 -21.12
CA ASP A 69 8.95 -1.75 -21.41
C ASP A 69 8.91 -3.09 -20.67
N ASP A 70 10.07 -3.75 -20.51
CA ASP A 70 10.16 -4.99 -19.75
C ASP A 70 10.01 -4.71 -18.24
N ALA A 71 10.60 -3.64 -17.75
CA ALA A 71 10.41 -3.18 -16.37
C ALA A 71 8.95 -2.83 -16.10
N LYS A 72 8.28 -2.14 -17.04
CA LYS A 72 6.87 -1.80 -16.95
C LYS A 72 5.98 -3.04 -16.84
N LYS A 73 6.21 -4.06 -17.68
CA LYS A 73 5.46 -5.34 -17.61
C LYS A 73 5.57 -6.01 -16.24
N GLU A 74 6.74 -5.97 -15.63
CA GLU A 74 6.91 -6.53 -14.28
C GLU A 74 6.21 -5.68 -13.23
N LEU A 75 6.29 -4.35 -13.31
CA LEU A 75 5.62 -3.43 -12.39
C LEU A 75 4.09 -3.54 -12.49
N ASP A 76 3.53 -3.61 -13.71
CA ASP A 76 2.08 -3.73 -13.98
C ASP A 76 1.45 -4.98 -13.33
N ARG A 77 2.24 -5.99 -12.99
CA ARG A 77 1.75 -7.16 -12.23
C ARG A 77 1.31 -6.81 -10.81
N PHE A 78 1.87 -5.74 -10.26
CA PHE A 78 1.65 -5.28 -8.89
C PHE A 78 0.73 -4.06 -8.82
N VAL A 79 0.18 -3.63 -9.94
CA VAL A 79 -0.81 -2.56 -10.05
C VAL A 79 -2.17 -3.18 -10.34
N LYS A 80 -3.20 -2.80 -9.58
CA LYS A 80 -4.58 -3.27 -9.78
C LYS A 80 -5.24 -2.48 -10.91
N PHE A 81 -5.35 -1.18 -10.73
CA PHE A 81 -5.92 -0.24 -11.72
C PHE A 81 -4.98 0.92 -11.99
N TYR A 82 -4.42 1.52 -10.94
CA TYR A 82 -3.64 2.75 -11.00
C TYR A 82 -2.35 2.65 -10.15
N TYR A 83 -1.27 3.25 -10.63
CA TYR A 83 0.00 3.38 -9.89
C TYR A 83 -0.17 4.26 -8.66
N TYR A 84 -1.09 5.23 -8.73
CA TYR A 84 -1.44 6.08 -7.59
C TYR A 84 -1.92 5.27 -6.38
N GLU A 85 -2.69 4.20 -6.58
CA GLU A 85 -3.10 3.30 -5.49
C GLU A 85 -1.90 2.65 -4.79
N VAL A 86 -0.86 2.28 -5.54
CA VAL A 86 0.40 1.73 -4.99
C VAL A 86 1.09 2.77 -4.10
N ILE A 87 1.06 4.04 -4.52
CA ILE A 87 1.68 5.16 -3.78
C ILE A 87 0.92 5.43 -2.49
N GLU A 88 -0.40 5.54 -2.54
CA GLU A 88 -1.23 5.82 -1.36
C GLU A 88 -1.16 4.72 -0.33
N THR A 89 -1.33 3.48 -0.75
CA THR A 89 -1.34 2.32 0.15
C THR A 89 0.05 1.88 0.58
N LYS A 90 1.10 2.34 -0.12
CA LYS A 90 2.50 1.91 0.09
C LYS A 90 2.63 0.38 0.10
N MET A 91 1.81 -0.29 -0.71
CA MET A 91 1.77 -1.76 -0.77
C MET A 91 1.50 -2.41 0.59
N ASP A 92 0.55 -1.87 1.34
CA ASP A 92 0.15 -2.45 2.63
C ASP A 92 -0.51 -3.84 2.47
N ASP A 93 -0.79 -4.50 3.58
CA ASP A 93 -1.36 -5.85 3.55
C ASP A 93 -2.77 -5.88 2.93
N GLY A 94 -3.56 -4.80 3.08
CA GLY A 94 -4.89 -4.68 2.49
C GLY A 94 -4.80 -4.64 0.97
N TYR A 95 -3.97 -3.75 0.44
CA TYR A 95 -3.74 -3.64 -1.00
C TYR A 95 -3.19 -4.92 -1.61
N LYS A 96 -2.17 -5.55 -0.97
CA LYS A 96 -1.59 -6.81 -1.46
C LYS A 96 -2.63 -7.92 -1.58
N ALA A 97 -3.48 -8.05 -0.57
CA ALA A 97 -4.52 -9.08 -0.56
C ALA A 97 -5.60 -8.80 -1.61
N ASP A 98 -6.07 -7.55 -1.71
CA ASP A 98 -7.03 -7.12 -2.73
C ASP A 98 -6.47 -7.29 -4.15
N LEU A 99 -5.21 -6.96 -4.38
CA LEU A 99 -4.54 -7.22 -5.66
C LEU A 99 -4.55 -8.70 -6.03
N ALA A 100 -4.24 -9.59 -5.09
CA ALA A 100 -4.26 -11.03 -5.35
C ALA A 100 -5.68 -11.54 -5.66
N ILE A 101 -6.69 -11.02 -4.97
CA ILE A 101 -8.10 -11.32 -5.22
C ILE A 101 -8.50 -10.84 -6.62
N SER A 102 -8.14 -9.60 -7.00
CA SER A 102 -8.51 -9.01 -8.30
C SER A 102 -7.96 -9.76 -9.51
N LYS A 103 -6.88 -10.54 -9.35
CA LYS A 103 -6.35 -11.43 -10.41
C LYS A 103 -7.20 -12.69 -10.60
N ARG A 104 -8.30 -12.84 -9.85
CA ARG A 104 -9.19 -14.00 -9.93
C ARG A 104 -10.60 -13.56 -10.30
N LYS A 105 -11.30 -14.46 -11.01
CA LYS A 105 -12.73 -14.26 -11.26
C LYS A 105 -13.50 -14.68 -10.00
N PRO A 106 -14.49 -13.89 -9.57
CA PRO A 106 -15.37 -14.30 -8.48
C PRO A 106 -16.19 -15.53 -8.89
N GLN A 107 -16.51 -16.34 -7.91
CA GLN A 107 -17.62 -17.27 -7.99
C GLN A 107 -18.84 -16.59 -7.39
N GLN A 108 -20.01 -16.88 -7.92
CA GLN A 108 -21.27 -16.32 -7.45
C GLN A 108 -22.16 -17.41 -6.90
N LYS A 109 -22.78 -17.13 -5.78
CA LYS A 109 -23.76 -18.03 -5.19
C LYS A 109 -24.84 -17.22 -4.48
N ASN A 110 -26.08 -17.73 -4.55
CA ASN A 110 -27.18 -17.21 -3.75
C ASN A 110 -27.04 -17.70 -2.31
N TYR A 111 -27.14 -16.75 -1.37
CA TYR A 111 -27.14 -17.00 0.06
C TYR A 111 -28.39 -16.39 0.69
N THR A 112 -29.06 -17.16 1.55
CA THR A 112 -30.05 -16.60 2.48
C THR A 112 -29.31 -15.86 3.62
N CYS A 113 -29.99 -14.94 4.30
CA CYS A 113 -29.44 -14.26 5.46
C CYS A 113 -28.90 -15.24 6.51
N LYS A 114 -29.64 -16.30 6.81
CA LYS A 114 -29.21 -17.35 7.74
C LYS A 114 -27.91 -18.02 7.30
N GLU A 115 -27.78 -18.37 6.02
CA GLU A 115 -26.57 -18.98 5.48
C GLU A 115 -25.37 -18.03 5.56
N MET A 116 -25.57 -16.71 5.38
CA MET A 116 -24.53 -15.70 5.51
C MET A 116 -24.04 -15.58 6.96
N VAL A 117 -24.95 -15.57 7.93
CA VAL A 117 -24.62 -15.57 9.36
C VAL A 117 -23.91 -16.88 9.74
N ASP A 118 -24.42 -18.03 9.35
CA ASP A 118 -23.82 -19.35 9.65
C ASP A 118 -22.43 -19.49 9.00
N ALA A 119 -22.20 -18.85 7.87
CA ALA A 119 -20.90 -18.79 7.19
C ALA A 119 -19.96 -17.74 7.80
N GLY A 120 -20.43 -16.88 8.71
CA GLY A 120 -19.67 -15.78 9.28
C GLY A 120 -19.36 -14.66 8.28
N ILE A 121 -20.18 -14.51 7.24
CA ILE A 121 -20.07 -13.45 6.22
C ILE A 121 -20.67 -12.15 6.77
N VAL A 122 -21.76 -12.27 7.50
CA VAL A 122 -22.49 -11.16 8.14
C VAL A 122 -22.57 -11.42 9.63
N LYS A 123 -22.48 -10.37 10.45
CA LYS A 123 -22.61 -10.49 11.91
C LYS A 123 -24.07 -10.69 12.31
N VAL A 124 -24.28 -11.40 13.40
CA VAL A 124 -25.62 -11.52 14.01
C VAL A 124 -26.10 -10.12 14.43
N GLY A 125 -27.23 -9.68 13.87
CA GLY A 125 -27.81 -8.37 14.15
C GLY A 125 -27.53 -7.29 13.10
N ASP A 126 -26.70 -7.55 12.12
CA ASP A 126 -26.59 -6.71 10.93
C ASP A 126 -27.86 -6.90 10.06
N GLU A 127 -28.32 -5.83 9.42
CA GLU A 127 -29.49 -5.87 8.55
C GLU A 127 -29.23 -6.76 7.33
N CYS A 128 -29.63 -8.00 7.42
CA CYS A 128 -29.90 -8.79 6.23
C CYS A 128 -31.33 -8.47 5.80
N TYR A 129 -31.53 -8.05 4.57
CA TYR A 129 -32.88 -7.89 4.02
C TYR A 129 -33.59 -9.26 4.05
N ASP A 130 -34.61 -9.37 4.90
CA ASP A 130 -35.15 -10.64 5.44
C ASP A 130 -35.85 -11.56 4.41
N ASP A 131 -36.12 -11.10 3.17
CA ASP A 131 -37.06 -11.77 2.27
C ASP A 131 -36.45 -12.32 0.96
N GLY A 132 -35.13 -12.40 0.85
CA GLY A 132 -34.54 -12.84 -0.41
C GLY A 132 -33.19 -13.55 -0.28
N GLU A 133 -32.83 -14.23 -1.36
CA GLU A 133 -31.48 -14.70 -1.61
C GLU A 133 -30.66 -13.53 -2.17
N SER A 134 -29.50 -13.27 -1.59
CA SER A 134 -28.53 -12.30 -2.12
C SER A 134 -27.47 -13.04 -2.94
N ILE A 135 -27.19 -12.55 -4.14
CA ILE A 135 -26.06 -13.04 -4.94
C ILE A 135 -24.79 -12.43 -4.35
N ILE A 136 -23.91 -13.26 -3.85
CA ILE A 136 -22.65 -12.83 -3.22
C ILE A 136 -21.47 -13.35 -4.04
N ASP A 137 -20.57 -12.44 -4.35
CA ASP A 137 -19.28 -12.77 -4.93
C ASP A 137 -18.33 -13.34 -3.87
N PHE A 138 -17.71 -14.47 -4.18
CA PHE A 138 -16.70 -15.06 -3.29
C PHE A 138 -15.50 -15.62 -4.05
N TYR A 139 -14.40 -15.76 -3.31
CA TYR A 139 -13.10 -16.20 -3.82
C TYR A 139 -12.54 -17.28 -2.91
N GLU A 140 -12.33 -18.49 -3.45
CA GLU A 140 -11.73 -19.58 -2.69
C GLU A 140 -10.33 -19.20 -2.20
N TYR A 141 -10.08 -19.39 -0.90
CA TYR A 141 -8.80 -19.04 -0.28
C TYR A 141 -7.59 -19.63 -1.02
N GLU A 142 -7.63 -20.94 -1.32
CA GLU A 142 -6.50 -21.63 -1.95
C GLU A 142 -6.14 -21.04 -3.33
N THR A 143 -7.14 -20.56 -4.04
CA THR A 143 -6.96 -19.95 -5.36
C THR A 143 -6.33 -18.57 -5.26
N VAL A 144 -6.78 -17.77 -4.29
CA VAL A 144 -6.21 -16.45 -4.01
C VAL A 144 -4.82 -16.57 -3.40
N ASN A 145 -4.62 -17.51 -2.45
CA ASN A 145 -3.33 -17.74 -1.80
C ASN A 145 -2.23 -18.11 -2.81
N LYS A 146 -2.54 -18.93 -3.81
CA LYS A 146 -1.60 -19.23 -4.89
C LYS A 146 -1.13 -17.99 -5.64
N GLU A 147 -2.03 -17.04 -5.91
CA GLU A 147 -1.68 -15.79 -6.58
C GLU A 147 -0.89 -14.88 -5.64
N TYR A 148 -1.29 -14.82 -4.37
CA TYR A 148 -0.59 -14.04 -3.36
C TYR A 148 0.87 -14.52 -3.20
N ILE A 149 1.10 -15.83 -3.07
CA ILE A 149 2.45 -16.42 -3.00
C ILE A 149 3.27 -16.08 -4.24
N LYS A 150 2.66 -16.14 -5.42
CA LYS A 150 3.32 -15.84 -6.70
C LYS A 150 3.75 -14.37 -6.82
N LEU A 151 3.01 -13.44 -6.19
CA LEU A 151 3.31 -12.01 -6.20
C LEU A 151 4.24 -11.60 -5.04
N PHE A 152 4.03 -12.15 -3.85
CA PHE A 152 4.65 -11.68 -2.61
C PHE A 152 5.58 -12.70 -1.93
N GLY A 153 5.53 -13.96 -2.34
CA GLY A 153 6.41 -15.01 -1.83
C GLY A 153 6.00 -15.62 -0.49
N ASP A 154 4.96 -15.09 0.15
CA ASP A 154 4.43 -15.49 1.46
C ASP A 154 2.99 -15.98 1.34
N GLU A 155 2.45 -16.58 2.40
CA GLU A 155 1.05 -17.00 2.45
C GLU A 155 0.12 -15.83 2.79
N LEU A 156 -1.05 -15.81 2.14
CA LEU A 156 -2.11 -14.84 2.40
C LEU A 156 -2.69 -15.05 3.81
N PRO A 157 -2.77 -14.00 4.65
CA PRO A 157 -3.40 -14.12 5.97
C PRO A 157 -4.88 -14.49 5.89
N LYS A 158 -5.32 -15.46 6.73
CA LYS A 158 -6.72 -15.89 6.87
C LYS A 158 -7.49 -14.95 7.81
N LYS A 159 -7.70 -13.72 7.39
CA LYS A 159 -8.41 -12.65 8.12
C LYS A 159 -9.18 -11.77 7.15
N ASP A 160 -10.09 -10.97 7.69
CA ASP A 160 -10.77 -9.95 6.91
C ASP A 160 -9.77 -8.97 6.28
N ILE A 161 -10.09 -8.51 5.07
CA ILE A 161 -9.25 -7.62 4.26
C ILE A 161 -10.02 -6.32 4.05
N THR A 162 -9.33 -5.20 4.25
CA THR A 162 -9.83 -3.87 3.92
C THR A 162 -8.79 -3.14 3.10
N ASN A 163 -9.19 -2.60 1.96
CA ASN A 163 -8.39 -1.73 1.12
C ASN A 163 -9.26 -0.54 0.68
N GLY A 164 -9.09 0.59 1.34
CA GLY A 164 -9.98 1.74 1.19
C GLY A 164 -11.44 1.37 1.50
N LEU A 165 -12.32 1.51 0.51
CA LEU A 165 -13.75 1.17 0.60
C LEU A 165 -14.04 -0.30 0.24
N ILE A 166 -13.04 -1.03 -0.23
CA ILE A 166 -13.17 -2.44 -0.57
C ILE A 166 -13.02 -3.27 0.70
N HIS A 167 -13.98 -4.15 0.95
CA HIS A 167 -13.98 -5.02 2.10
C HIS A 167 -14.28 -6.46 1.71
N TYR A 168 -13.48 -7.40 2.22
CA TYR A 168 -13.71 -8.84 2.09
C TYR A 168 -13.74 -9.48 3.47
N THR A 169 -14.80 -10.20 3.75
CA THR A 169 -14.91 -11.00 4.98
C THR A 169 -14.37 -12.40 4.75
N TYR A 170 -13.44 -12.84 5.58
CA TYR A 170 -12.92 -14.22 5.52
C TYR A 170 -13.80 -15.19 6.30
N SER A 171 -14.45 -16.09 5.60
CA SER A 171 -15.23 -17.18 6.20
C SER A 171 -14.35 -18.40 6.49
N LYS A 172 -14.14 -18.71 7.77
CA LYS A 172 -13.40 -19.91 8.21
C LYS A 172 -14.12 -21.21 7.79
N THR A 173 -15.45 -21.22 7.83
CA THR A 173 -16.26 -22.39 7.52
C THR A 173 -16.27 -22.71 6.03
N LYS A 174 -16.17 -21.71 5.18
CA LYS A 174 -16.14 -21.85 3.72
C LYS A 174 -14.72 -21.84 3.16
N ASN A 175 -13.72 -21.46 3.96
CA ASN A 175 -12.33 -21.22 3.53
C ASN A 175 -12.27 -20.31 2.28
N ALA A 176 -12.96 -19.17 2.36
CA ALA A 176 -13.14 -18.24 1.24
C ALA A 176 -13.28 -16.80 1.71
N PHE A 177 -12.95 -15.87 0.83
CA PHE A 177 -13.23 -14.44 0.98
C PHE A 177 -14.54 -14.08 0.30
N PHE A 178 -15.38 -13.31 0.97
CA PHE A 178 -16.65 -12.81 0.48
C PHE A 178 -16.58 -11.30 0.34
N TYR A 179 -16.95 -10.80 -0.83
CA TYR A 179 -17.05 -9.38 -1.07
C TYR A 179 -18.28 -8.82 -0.31
N THR A 180 -18.02 -7.91 0.63
CA THR A 180 -19.05 -7.36 1.53
C THR A 180 -19.10 -5.84 1.53
N SER A 181 -18.49 -5.19 0.53
CA SER A 181 -18.50 -3.74 0.41
C SER A 181 -19.88 -3.25 -0.02
N GLU A 182 -20.47 -2.33 0.73
CA GLU A 182 -21.77 -1.72 0.42
C GLU A 182 -21.65 -0.47 -0.45
N ASN A 183 -20.50 0.17 -0.46
CA ASN A 183 -20.27 1.42 -1.17
C ASN A 183 -19.20 1.26 -2.25
N VAL A 184 -19.60 1.47 -3.48
CA VAL A 184 -18.67 1.75 -4.56
C VAL A 184 -18.17 3.17 -4.30
N GLY A 185 -16.93 3.30 -3.83
CA GLY A 185 -16.29 4.59 -3.62
C GLY A 185 -16.19 5.40 -4.90
N ASP A 186 -15.79 6.65 -4.76
CA ASP A 186 -15.48 7.51 -5.89
C ASP A 186 -14.43 6.81 -6.78
N ARG A 187 -14.57 7.01 -8.07
CA ARG A 187 -13.61 6.52 -9.05
C ARG A 187 -12.23 7.08 -8.71
N PRO A 188 -11.19 6.23 -8.62
CA PRO A 188 -9.84 6.73 -8.45
C PRO A 188 -9.49 7.69 -9.60
N PRO A 189 -8.59 8.67 -9.37
CA PRO A 189 -8.16 9.59 -10.42
C PRO A 189 -7.56 8.82 -11.60
N ASP A 190 -7.75 9.32 -12.82
CA ASP A 190 -6.95 8.88 -13.96
C ASP A 190 -5.50 9.32 -13.76
N GLU A 191 -4.55 8.74 -14.49
CA GLU A 191 -3.14 9.05 -14.30
C GLU A 191 -2.30 8.89 -15.55
N ILE A 192 -1.20 9.59 -15.59
CA ILE A 192 -0.08 9.33 -16.51
C ILE A 192 1.16 8.93 -15.71
N ASN A 193 1.96 8.03 -16.28
CA ASN A 193 3.08 7.42 -15.58
C ASN A 193 4.35 7.47 -16.42
N LYS A 194 5.48 7.74 -15.75
CA LYS A 194 6.81 7.72 -16.37
C LYS A 194 7.77 6.87 -15.57
N ILE A 195 8.35 5.86 -16.21
CA ILE A 195 9.52 5.16 -15.67
C ILE A 195 10.76 5.92 -16.12
N TYR A 196 11.54 6.38 -15.15
CA TYR A 196 12.77 7.14 -15.39
C TYR A 196 13.99 6.25 -15.53
N ASP A 197 14.03 5.18 -14.75
CA ASP A 197 15.15 4.26 -14.73
C ASP A 197 14.70 2.86 -14.33
N ALA A 198 15.37 1.85 -14.88
CA ALA A 198 15.21 0.47 -14.47
C ALA A 198 16.54 -0.26 -14.58
N TYR A 199 16.95 -0.91 -13.49
CA TYR A 199 18.21 -1.64 -13.46
C TYR A 199 18.14 -2.89 -12.59
N LYS A 200 19.01 -3.85 -12.89
CA LYS A 200 19.24 -5.03 -12.05
C LYS A 200 20.48 -4.84 -11.21
N GLU A 201 20.37 -5.20 -9.95
CA GLU A 201 21.45 -5.25 -9.00
C GLU A 201 21.22 -6.41 -8.01
N ASN A 202 22.22 -7.27 -7.80
CA ASN A 202 22.14 -8.37 -6.81
C ASN A 202 20.88 -9.25 -6.89
N ASN A 203 20.44 -9.66 -8.09
CA ASN A 203 19.21 -10.45 -8.29
C ASN A 203 17.90 -9.66 -8.03
N GLU A 204 17.98 -8.36 -7.94
CA GLU A 204 16.84 -7.45 -7.77
C GLU A 204 16.64 -6.63 -9.03
N LEU A 205 15.39 -6.31 -9.29
CA LEU A 205 14.97 -5.35 -10.32
C LEU A 205 14.45 -4.11 -9.60
N HIS A 206 15.14 -3.01 -9.84
CA HIS A 206 14.79 -1.69 -9.35
C HIS A 206 14.10 -0.90 -10.45
N ILE A 207 12.94 -0.33 -10.18
CA ILE A 207 12.15 0.45 -11.13
C ILE A 207 11.84 1.80 -10.49
N ILE A 208 12.33 2.88 -11.10
CA ILE A 208 12.12 4.24 -10.63
C ILE A 208 11.10 4.92 -11.51
N PHE A 209 10.00 5.36 -10.92
CA PHE A 209 8.90 5.97 -11.65
C PHE A 209 8.29 7.17 -10.91
N SER A 210 7.50 7.95 -11.64
CA SER A 210 6.55 8.93 -11.10
C SER A 210 5.19 8.75 -11.73
N THR A 211 4.17 9.26 -11.08
CA THR A 211 2.81 9.35 -11.60
C THR A 211 2.27 10.76 -11.38
N ILE A 212 1.42 11.21 -12.29
CA ILE A 212 0.62 12.42 -12.14
C ILE A 212 -0.83 11.97 -12.22
N PRO A 213 -1.51 11.80 -11.06
CA PRO A 213 -2.93 11.55 -11.02
C PRO A 213 -3.69 12.83 -11.35
N PHE A 214 -4.87 12.70 -11.97
CA PHE A 214 -5.73 13.83 -12.31
C PHE A 214 -7.20 13.42 -12.27
N TYR A 215 -8.08 14.40 -12.07
CA TYR A 215 -9.52 14.26 -12.17
C TYR A 215 -10.11 15.26 -13.16
N GLU A 216 -11.34 14.98 -13.59
CA GLU A 216 -12.06 15.79 -14.54
C GLU A 216 -12.84 16.90 -13.82
N GLU A 217 -12.70 18.13 -14.27
CA GLU A 217 -13.57 19.23 -13.88
C GLU A 217 -14.55 19.54 -15.00
N TYR A 218 -15.83 19.62 -14.66
CA TYR A 218 -16.92 19.78 -15.62
C TYR A 218 -17.46 21.21 -15.60
N ASN A 219 -17.77 21.73 -16.79
CA ASN A 219 -18.49 23.00 -16.92
C ASN A 219 -20.01 22.84 -16.66
N ASP A 220 -20.73 23.96 -16.68
CA ASP A 220 -22.18 23.99 -16.45
C ASP A 220 -23.00 23.16 -17.46
N GLU A 221 -22.43 22.83 -18.62
CA GLU A 221 -23.05 21.98 -19.64
C GLU A 221 -22.77 20.47 -19.42
N GLY A 222 -22.07 20.12 -18.34
CA GLY A 222 -21.65 18.73 -18.04
C GLY A 222 -20.55 18.19 -18.96
N LYS A 223 -19.82 19.09 -19.65
CA LYS A 223 -18.64 18.72 -20.47
C LYS A 223 -17.38 18.96 -19.67
N VAL A 224 -16.36 18.09 -19.85
CA VAL A 224 -15.07 18.30 -19.23
C VAL A 224 -14.44 19.60 -19.72
N ASP A 225 -14.17 20.47 -18.80
CA ASP A 225 -13.54 21.77 -19.04
C ASP A 225 -12.02 21.68 -18.94
N LYS A 226 -11.53 21.07 -17.89
CA LYS A 226 -10.09 20.82 -17.68
C LYS A 226 -9.84 19.51 -16.96
N LEU A 227 -8.59 19.02 -17.05
CA LEU A 227 -8.04 17.95 -16.21
C LEU A 227 -7.21 18.62 -15.10
N VAL A 228 -7.52 18.30 -13.87
CA VAL A 228 -6.88 18.89 -12.68
C VAL A 228 -5.91 17.88 -12.08
N ALA A 229 -4.62 18.21 -12.04
CA ALA A 229 -3.61 17.38 -11.40
C ALA A 229 -3.87 17.27 -9.89
N TYR A 230 -3.65 16.09 -9.34
CA TYR A 230 -3.86 15.79 -7.93
C TYR A 230 -2.54 15.34 -7.28
N LEU A 231 -1.91 16.25 -6.56
CA LEU A 231 -0.64 16.01 -5.85
C LEU A 231 -0.72 16.61 -4.44
N ASN A 232 0.11 16.12 -3.54
CA ASN A 232 0.19 16.66 -2.17
C ASN A 232 0.76 18.09 -2.12
N ASP A 233 1.49 18.52 -3.15
CA ASP A 233 1.99 19.89 -3.34
C ASP A 233 1.00 20.63 -4.24
N GLU A 234 0.16 21.47 -3.64
CA GLU A 234 -0.91 22.22 -4.34
C GLU A 234 -0.34 23.16 -5.40
N GLU A 235 0.79 23.86 -5.11
CA GLU A 235 1.42 24.81 -6.06
C GLU A 235 1.95 24.07 -7.30
N LEU A 236 2.52 22.89 -7.09
CA LEU A 236 2.97 22.03 -8.17
C LEU A 236 1.77 21.47 -8.95
N ALA A 237 0.72 21.04 -8.26
CA ALA A 237 -0.51 20.54 -8.87
C ALA A 237 -1.16 21.59 -9.77
N ASP A 238 -1.30 22.84 -9.31
CA ASP A 238 -1.83 23.95 -10.09
C ASP A 238 -0.97 24.23 -11.33
N SER A 239 0.36 24.27 -11.16
CA SER A 239 1.31 24.49 -12.27
C SER A 239 1.21 23.41 -13.35
N ILE A 240 1.03 22.15 -12.95
CA ILE A 240 0.85 21.03 -13.89
C ILE A 240 -0.51 21.10 -14.55
N THR A 241 -1.57 21.40 -13.81
CA THR A 241 -2.94 21.57 -14.30
C THR A 241 -2.99 22.56 -15.47
N ASP A 242 -2.33 23.69 -15.33
CA ASP A 242 -2.30 24.73 -16.37
C ASP A 242 -1.56 24.28 -17.65
N ASP A 243 -0.67 23.31 -17.53
CA ASP A 243 0.12 22.80 -18.64
C ASP A 243 -0.47 21.55 -19.32
N ILE A 244 -1.48 20.89 -18.72
CA ILE A 244 -2.09 19.68 -19.29
C ILE A 244 -2.81 20.01 -20.60
N LYS A 245 -2.40 19.33 -21.67
CA LYS A 245 -3.08 19.35 -22.97
C LYS A 245 -3.73 17.99 -23.22
N PHE A 246 -5.00 17.98 -23.50
CA PHE A 246 -5.74 16.72 -23.71
C PHE A 246 -6.66 16.80 -24.94
N ASP A 247 -6.94 15.64 -25.52
CA ASP A 247 -7.87 15.51 -26.63
C ASP A 247 -9.31 15.40 -26.09
N LYS A 248 -10.17 16.33 -26.51
CA LYS A 248 -11.60 16.36 -26.14
C LYS A 248 -12.46 15.41 -26.97
N ASN A 249 -11.91 14.81 -28.04
CA ASN A 249 -12.63 13.89 -28.93
C ASN A 249 -12.63 12.46 -28.37
N THR A 250 -13.29 12.25 -27.25
CA THR A 250 -13.52 10.90 -26.74
C THR A 250 -14.82 10.34 -27.31
N ASN A 251 -14.80 9.09 -27.79
CA ASN A 251 -15.99 8.35 -28.18
C ASN A 251 -16.95 8.28 -27.00
N GLU A 252 -18.14 8.85 -27.13
CA GLU A 252 -19.16 8.91 -26.06
C GLU A 252 -19.69 7.54 -25.64
N ASP A 253 -19.34 6.47 -26.38
CA ASP A 253 -19.85 5.11 -26.17
C ASP A 253 -19.04 4.26 -25.16
N GLU A 254 -17.92 4.75 -24.62
CA GLU A 254 -17.17 4.02 -23.61
C GLU A 254 -17.60 4.41 -22.19
N LEU A 255 -18.07 3.40 -21.45
CA LEU A 255 -18.43 3.52 -20.01
C LEU A 255 -17.30 4.09 -19.13
N PHE A 256 -16.08 4.13 -19.65
CA PHE A 256 -14.89 4.68 -19.02
C PHE A 256 -14.19 5.62 -20.00
N ARG A 257 -14.55 6.91 -19.95
CA ARG A 257 -13.89 7.94 -20.76
C ARG A 257 -12.43 8.07 -20.29
N LYS A 258 -11.50 7.66 -21.15
CA LYS A 258 -10.08 7.98 -20.95
C LYS A 258 -9.75 9.18 -21.82
N TYR A 259 -9.45 10.30 -21.19
CA TYR A 259 -8.90 11.44 -21.91
C TYR A 259 -7.45 11.13 -22.28
N LYS A 260 -7.11 11.36 -23.53
CA LYS A 260 -5.74 11.20 -23.99
C LYS A 260 -4.99 12.51 -23.74
N ILE A 261 -4.11 12.52 -22.76
CA ILE A 261 -3.15 13.60 -22.58
C ILE A 261 -2.17 13.57 -23.76
N THR A 262 -1.99 14.71 -24.43
CA THR A 262 -1.24 14.79 -25.69
C THR A 262 0.20 15.25 -25.51
N ASN A 263 0.56 15.71 -24.31
CA ASN A 263 1.88 16.25 -23.96
C ASN A 263 2.53 15.58 -22.73
N GLU A 264 2.29 14.28 -22.51
CA GLU A 264 2.78 13.54 -21.35
C GLU A 264 4.30 13.67 -21.17
N ASP A 265 5.07 13.43 -22.23
CA ASP A 265 6.53 13.52 -22.17
C ASP A 265 7.02 14.95 -21.85
N GLU A 266 6.34 15.97 -22.38
CA GLU A 266 6.65 17.38 -22.11
C GLU A 266 6.42 17.73 -20.64
N LEU A 267 5.32 17.25 -20.05
CA LEU A 267 5.00 17.44 -18.64
C LEU A 267 6.07 16.79 -17.75
N PHE A 268 6.39 15.51 -17.98
CA PHE A 268 7.39 14.82 -17.19
C PHE A 268 8.80 15.45 -17.30
N GLU A 269 9.19 15.93 -18.48
CA GLU A 269 10.48 16.62 -18.62
C GLU A 269 10.48 17.99 -17.94
N LYS A 270 9.39 18.76 -18.02
CA LYS A 270 9.28 20.07 -17.39
C LYS A 270 9.33 19.99 -15.87
N TYR A 271 8.68 18.98 -15.29
CA TYR A 271 8.52 18.85 -13.85
C TYR A 271 9.39 17.75 -13.20
N LYS A 272 10.29 17.11 -13.93
CA LYS A 272 11.10 15.97 -13.49
C LYS A 272 11.85 16.13 -12.18
N ASP A 273 12.27 17.37 -11.85
CA ASP A 273 13.01 17.67 -10.62
C ASP A 273 12.12 18.04 -9.44
N LYS A 274 10.81 18.19 -9.69
CA LYS A 274 9.80 18.54 -8.68
C LYS A 274 8.86 17.37 -8.37
N LEU A 275 8.62 16.52 -9.36
CA LEU A 275 7.75 15.36 -9.18
C LEU A 275 8.37 14.37 -8.19
N PRO A 276 7.58 13.83 -7.25
CA PRO A 276 8.03 12.75 -6.39
C PRO A 276 8.37 11.52 -7.23
N LYS A 277 9.49 10.89 -6.91
CA LYS A 277 9.92 9.64 -7.55
C LYS A 277 9.81 8.51 -6.56
N TYR A 278 9.42 7.37 -7.05
CA TYR A 278 9.22 6.16 -6.26
C TYR A 278 10.07 5.04 -6.81
N GLU A 279 10.67 4.27 -5.90
CA GLU A 279 11.42 3.06 -6.23
C GLU A 279 10.61 1.84 -5.86
N PHE A 280 10.34 0.99 -6.85
CA PHE A 280 9.72 -0.31 -6.69
C PHE A 280 10.78 -1.39 -6.88
N VAL A 281 11.00 -2.21 -5.87
CA VAL A 281 12.03 -3.24 -5.90
C VAL A 281 11.39 -4.62 -5.92
N LEU A 282 11.80 -5.40 -6.89
CA LEU A 282 11.42 -6.79 -7.05
C LEU A 282 12.64 -7.69 -6.83
N THR A 283 12.47 -8.83 -6.20
CA THR A 283 13.54 -9.83 -6.09
C THR A 283 13.17 -11.08 -6.88
N LYS A 284 14.16 -11.70 -7.50
CA LYS A 284 13.95 -12.91 -8.31
C LYS A 284 13.93 -14.15 -7.42
N LYS A 285 12.82 -14.89 -7.43
CA LYS A 285 12.63 -16.15 -6.71
C LYS A 285 12.04 -17.19 -7.68
N ASP A 286 12.66 -18.36 -7.77
CA ASP A 286 12.22 -19.48 -8.63
C ASP A 286 11.92 -19.07 -10.09
N GLY A 287 12.75 -18.19 -10.64
CA GLY A 287 12.63 -17.72 -12.02
C GLY A 287 11.66 -16.54 -12.23
N SER A 288 10.86 -16.18 -11.25
CA SER A 288 9.88 -15.06 -11.30
C SER A 288 10.26 -13.94 -10.36
N TYR A 289 9.86 -12.72 -10.68
CA TYR A 289 9.99 -11.59 -9.78
C TYR A 289 8.82 -11.56 -8.78
N ILE A 290 9.15 -11.36 -7.50
CA ILE A 290 8.21 -11.11 -6.41
C ILE A 290 8.50 -9.73 -5.79
N TYR A 291 7.49 -9.12 -5.19
CA TYR A 291 7.62 -7.85 -4.49
C TYR A 291 8.63 -7.94 -3.33
N LYS A 292 9.46 -6.94 -3.21
CA LYS A 292 10.40 -6.79 -2.09
C LYS A 292 10.12 -5.53 -1.28
N SER A 293 10.10 -4.36 -1.93
CA SER A 293 9.88 -3.09 -1.25
C SER A 293 9.39 -2.00 -2.19
N PHE A 294 8.78 -0.99 -1.60
CA PHE A 294 8.36 0.26 -2.23
C PHE A 294 8.74 1.43 -1.34
N SER A 295 9.31 2.48 -1.91
CA SER A 295 9.72 3.67 -1.17
C SER A 295 9.79 4.90 -2.08
N GLU A 296 9.61 6.07 -1.48
CA GLU A 296 9.89 7.33 -2.16
C GLU A 296 11.42 7.55 -2.22
N VAL A 297 11.89 7.97 -3.38
CA VAL A 297 13.30 8.33 -3.62
C VAL A 297 13.50 9.77 -3.18
N LYS A 298 14.41 9.98 -2.24
CA LYS A 298 14.75 11.31 -1.73
C LYS A 298 15.81 11.98 -2.57
#